data_596339bdd913d40d1b65122d1e5de1e9
#
_entry.id   596339bdd913d40d1b65122d1e5de1e9
#
_cell.length_a   1.000
_cell.length_b   1.000
_cell.length_c   1.000
_cell.angle_alpha   90.00
_cell.angle_beta   90.00
_cell.angle_gamma   90.00
#
_symmetry.space_group_name_H-M   'P 1'
#
loop_
_entity.id
_entity.type
_entity.pdbx_description
1 polymer ?
#
loop_
_entity_poly.entity_id
_entity_poly.type
_entity_poly.pdbx_seq_one_letter_code
_entity_poly.pdbx_strand_id
1 'polypeptide(L)'
;ARTLEEQGYRVAIVPQPNWRDDLRDFKKLGAPRLFFGVTAGCMDSMVNRYTANKRLRSSDAYTPDGRSDMRPDYATYVYARALKELFPKVPVVLGGVEASLRRLTHYDYWQDALRPSILYDTRADMLVYGMGEKPILEIARRLSRGEAMGTLTDIPQTAYMLRQSSSSATAITLHSFEECQKSKACFAENFTRIEAESNKVQAAALHEAVGGMTVVVNPQYPPMSEQEIDASFDLPYMRTPHPRYKDKRIPAYEMVKHSINIHRGCFGGCSFCTISMHQGKFVASRSQRSVLEEVEKVAAMPDFKGYLSDVGGPSANMYRMQGKNAKACAKCMRYSCLHPGRCANLNADASPLLELYAKIRALPGVKKAFVGSGIRYDLLLSEQGFLDEAAQKYFQTLLRHHVSGRLKVAPEHTEPEVLAAMRKPTYRLFCLLKQLFDAQNRTENLRQQLIPYFISSHPACTNDHMQRLADLTRKQGFRLEQVQDFTPTPMTLSSVMYYTGINPYTKEKIYVARTKEQKLKQNNCFFWYKKEF
;
A
#
# COMPACT_ATOMS: atom_id res chain seq x y z
N ALA A 1 12.49 -6.03 13.09
CA ALA A 1 13.45 -6.93 13.75
C ALA A 1 14.88 -6.43 13.52
N ARG A 2 15.41 -6.50 12.28
CA ARG A 2 16.82 -6.15 11.99
C ARG A 2 17.21 -4.75 12.48
N THR A 3 16.32 -3.77 12.32
CA THR A 3 16.53 -2.40 12.83
C THR A 3 16.73 -2.35 14.35
N LEU A 4 16.04 -3.18 15.11
CA LEU A 4 16.22 -3.30 16.57
C LEU A 4 17.50 -4.08 16.91
N GLU A 5 17.79 -5.15 16.18
CA GLU A 5 19.02 -5.95 16.40
C GLU A 5 20.28 -5.13 16.16
N GLU A 6 20.28 -4.26 15.13
CA GLU A 6 21.38 -3.32 14.84
C GLU A 6 21.67 -2.38 16.02
N GLN A 7 20.66 -2.07 16.83
CA GLN A 7 20.80 -1.27 18.05
C GLN A 7 21.06 -2.10 19.31
N GLY A 8 21.43 -3.36 19.16
CA GLY A 8 21.79 -4.27 20.25
C GLY A 8 20.62 -4.90 21.00
N TYR A 9 19.37 -4.72 20.54
CA TYR A 9 18.23 -5.39 21.14
C TYR A 9 18.13 -6.84 20.67
N ARG A 10 17.85 -7.76 21.59
CA ARG A 10 17.52 -9.16 21.25
C ARG A 10 16.07 -9.24 20.78
N VAL A 11 15.85 -9.74 19.59
CA VAL A 11 14.53 -9.84 18.95
C VAL A 11 14.21 -11.30 18.63
N ALA A 12 13.01 -11.73 19.01
CA ALA A 12 12.48 -13.03 18.63
C ALA A 12 11.27 -12.85 17.69
N ILE A 13 11.17 -13.69 16.67
CA ILE A 13 10.06 -13.68 15.72
C ILE A 13 9.26 -14.96 15.86
N VAL A 14 7.95 -14.83 16.08
CA VAL A 14 7.00 -15.94 16.06
C VAL A 14 6.10 -15.77 14.83
N PRO A 15 6.46 -16.38 13.69
CA PRO A 15 5.69 -16.23 12.47
C PRO A 15 4.43 -17.08 12.52
N GLN A 16 3.30 -16.51 12.14
CA GLN A 16 1.99 -17.17 12.06
C GLN A 16 1.70 -18.06 13.28
N PRO A 17 1.61 -17.47 14.51
CA PRO A 17 1.34 -18.24 15.71
C PRO A 17 -0.02 -18.95 15.62
N ASN A 18 -0.09 -20.18 16.13
CA ASN A 18 -1.37 -20.88 16.20
C ASN A 18 -2.26 -20.24 17.29
N TRP A 19 -3.46 -19.84 16.91
CA TRP A 19 -4.45 -19.17 17.76
C TRP A 19 -5.61 -20.09 18.15
N ARG A 20 -5.62 -21.35 17.63
CA ARG A 20 -6.72 -22.32 17.78
C ARG A 20 -6.49 -23.33 18.89
N ASP A 21 -5.27 -23.38 19.41
CA ASP A 21 -4.88 -24.31 20.50
C ASP A 21 -4.81 -23.57 21.85
N ASP A 22 -4.07 -24.11 22.79
CA ASP A 22 -3.79 -23.56 24.10
C ASP A 22 -2.89 -22.30 24.08
N LEU A 23 -2.74 -21.64 22.94
CA LEU A 23 -1.89 -20.48 22.69
C LEU A 23 -0.39 -20.75 22.97
N ARG A 24 0.05 -21.97 22.72
CA ARG A 24 1.44 -22.41 22.97
C ARG A 24 2.46 -21.55 22.25
N ASP A 25 2.19 -21.18 20.99
CA ASP A 25 3.09 -20.32 20.20
C ASP A 25 3.27 -18.92 20.81
N PHE A 26 2.26 -18.41 21.51
CA PHE A 26 2.33 -17.11 22.19
C PHE A 26 3.07 -17.19 23.53
N LYS A 27 3.04 -18.35 24.19
CA LYS A 27 3.65 -18.58 25.53
C LYS A 27 5.11 -19.03 25.48
N LYS A 28 5.54 -19.69 24.40
CA LYS A 28 6.80 -20.45 24.33
C LYS A 28 8.08 -19.66 24.60
N LEU A 29 8.07 -18.33 24.36
CA LEU A 29 9.23 -17.46 24.58
C LEU A 29 9.12 -16.64 25.89
N GLY A 30 8.00 -16.75 26.60
CA GLY A 30 7.73 -15.96 27.79
C GLY A 30 7.48 -14.49 27.51
N ALA A 31 7.49 -13.68 28.57
CA ALA A 31 7.29 -12.24 28.49
C ALA A 31 8.56 -11.52 28.01
N PRO A 32 8.49 -10.63 27.01
CA PRO A 32 9.63 -9.81 26.63
C PRO A 32 9.91 -8.73 27.69
N ARG A 33 11.14 -8.25 27.74
CA ARG A 33 11.54 -7.19 28.68
C ARG A 33 10.94 -5.82 28.33
N LEU A 34 10.71 -5.54 27.03
CA LEU A 34 10.26 -4.23 26.58
C LEU A 34 8.80 -4.27 26.10
N PHE A 35 8.51 -4.97 25.03
CA PHE A 35 7.17 -5.04 24.47
C PHE A 35 6.99 -6.20 23.48
N PHE A 36 5.74 -6.57 23.22
CA PHE A 36 5.36 -7.39 22.08
C PHE A 36 5.06 -6.50 20.87
N GLY A 37 5.67 -6.80 19.72
CA GLY A 37 5.31 -6.20 18.43
C GLY A 37 4.36 -7.09 17.65
N VAL A 38 3.21 -6.61 17.25
CA VAL A 38 2.17 -7.39 16.55
C VAL A 38 1.87 -6.81 15.17
N THR A 39 1.84 -7.68 14.16
CA THR A 39 1.49 -7.34 12.78
C THR A 39 0.80 -8.52 12.08
N ALA A 40 -0.10 -8.23 11.12
CA ALA A 40 -0.66 -9.24 10.22
C ALA A 40 0.32 -9.69 9.12
N GLY A 41 1.50 -9.06 9.02
CA GLY A 41 2.46 -9.24 7.92
C GLY A 41 2.35 -8.13 6.87
N CYS A 42 2.79 -8.42 5.65
CA CYS A 42 2.86 -7.44 4.55
C CYS A 42 1.51 -7.15 3.86
N MET A 43 0.45 -7.92 4.18
CA MET A 43 -0.89 -7.75 3.63
C MET A 43 -1.93 -7.65 4.75
N ASP A 44 -3.00 -6.91 4.49
CA ASP A 44 -4.21 -6.97 5.31
C ASP A 44 -4.79 -8.38 5.28
N SER A 45 -5.07 -8.97 6.45
CA SER A 45 -5.50 -10.36 6.56
C SER A 45 -6.84 -10.63 5.87
N MET A 46 -7.78 -9.68 5.96
CA MET A 46 -9.10 -9.80 5.36
C MET A 46 -9.05 -9.68 3.84
N VAL A 47 -8.31 -8.68 3.31
CA VAL A 47 -8.11 -8.50 1.86
C VAL A 47 -7.39 -9.71 1.25
N ASN A 48 -6.44 -10.28 1.98
CA ASN A 48 -5.71 -11.46 1.50
C ASN A 48 -6.57 -12.73 1.53
N ARG A 49 -7.41 -12.89 2.55
CA ARG A 49 -8.18 -14.12 2.76
C ARG A 49 -9.47 -14.19 1.96
N TYR A 50 -10.09 -13.07 1.66
CA TYR A 50 -11.40 -13.01 0.99
C TYR A 50 -11.32 -12.33 -0.38
N THR A 51 -12.22 -12.74 -1.28
CA THR A 51 -12.50 -12.02 -2.52
C THR A 51 -13.38 -10.79 -2.24
N ALA A 52 -13.53 -9.90 -3.24
CA ALA A 52 -14.45 -8.78 -3.17
C ALA A 52 -15.93 -9.17 -2.98
N ASN A 53 -16.29 -10.41 -3.30
CA ASN A 53 -17.63 -10.98 -3.06
C ASN A 53 -17.71 -11.76 -1.74
N LYS A 54 -16.80 -11.48 -0.79
CA LYS A 54 -16.72 -12.09 0.54
C LYS A 54 -16.58 -13.63 0.53
N ARG A 55 -16.10 -14.21 -0.57
CA ARG A 55 -15.80 -15.64 -0.65
C ARG A 55 -14.39 -15.91 -0.13
N LEU A 56 -14.24 -16.95 0.66
CA LEU A 56 -12.94 -17.40 1.11
C LEU A 56 -12.09 -17.83 -0.11
N ARG A 57 -10.84 -17.37 -0.15
CA ARG A 57 -9.88 -17.82 -1.17
C ARG A 57 -9.40 -19.23 -0.83
N SER A 58 -9.21 -20.05 -1.84
CA SER A 58 -8.71 -21.43 -1.70
C SER A 58 -7.22 -21.49 -1.33
N SER A 59 -6.48 -20.41 -1.56
CA SER A 59 -5.04 -20.36 -1.30
C SER A 59 -4.63 -19.02 -0.71
N ASP A 60 -3.54 -19.02 0.07
CA ASP A 60 -2.86 -17.83 0.60
C ASP A 60 -1.39 -17.88 0.17
N ALA A 61 -0.99 -17.00 -0.74
CA ALA A 61 0.37 -16.96 -1.28
C ALA A 61 1.45 -16.68 -0.22
N TYR A 62 1.09 -16.14 0.94
CA TYR A 62 2.02 -15.77 2.02
C TYR A 62 2.17 -16.87 3.08
N THR A 63 1.63 -18.04 2.85
CA THR A 63 1.70 -19.17 3.79
C THR A 63 2.43 -20.35 3.18
N PRO A 64 2.97 -21.26 4.02
CA PRO A 64 3.58 -22.48 3.52
C PRO A 64 2.61 -23.29 2.65
N ASP A 65 3.08 -23.71 1.49
CA ASP A 65 2.35 -24.49 0.49
C ASP A 65 1.06 -23.82 0.00
N GLY A 66 0.93 -22.49 0.21
CA GLY A 66 -0.25 -21.73 -0.19
C GLY A 66 -1.51 -22.01 0.63
N ARG A 67 -1.41 -22.59 1.81
CA ARG A 67 -2.57 -22.96 2.65
C ARG A 67 -3.35 -21.73 3.12
N SER A 68 -4.66 -21.73 2.93
CA SER A 68 -5.55 -20.60 3.23
C SER A 68 -5.95 -20.48 4.72
N ASP A 69 -5.64 -21.47 5.55
CA ASP A 69 -6.11 -21.58 6.94
C ASP A 69 -5.06 -21.21 8.01
N MET A 70 -3.90 -20.69 7.60
CA MET A 70 -2.76 -20.46 8.50
C MET A 70 -2.81 -19.11 9.23
N ARG A 71 -3.74 -18.23 8.92
CA ARG A 71 -3.93 -16.94 9.59
C ARG A 71 -5.39 -16.75 10.00
N PRO A 72 -5.68 -16.12 11.16
CA PRO A 72 -7.04 -15.78 11.53
C PRO A 72 -7.58 -14.63 10.69
N ASP A 73 -8.88 -14.46 10.69
CA ASP A 73 -9.51 -13.20 10.32
C ASP A 73 -9.06 -12.13 11.30
N TYR A 74 -8.81 -10.91 10.81
CA TYR A 74 -8.31 -9.81 11.62
C TYR A 74 -7.07 -10.19 12.45
N ALA A 75 -6.04 -10.69 11.80
CA ALA A 75 -4.88 -11.30 12.45
C ALA A 75 -4.24 -10.40 13.52
N THR A 76 -4.09 -9.09 13.24
CA THR A 76 -3.54 -8.14 14.24
C THR A 76 -4.41 -8.07 15.48
N TYR A 77 -5.73 -8.07 15.30
CA TYR A 77 -6.70 -8.04 16.40
C TYR A 77 -6.61 -9.31 17.27
N VAL A 78 -6.67 -10.49 16.65
CA VAL A 78 -6.64 -11.78 17.34
C VAL A 78 -5.33 -11.95 18.11
N TYR A 79 -4.21 -11.65 17.49
CA TYR A 79 -2.90 -11.80 18.14
C TYR A 79 -2.72 -10.80 19.28
N ALA A 80 -3.14 -9.55 19.11
CA ALA A 80 -3.04 -8.55 20.17
C ALA A 80 -3.87 -8.93 21.40
N ARG A 81 -5.11 -9.38 21.20
CA ARG A 81 -5.98 -9.81 22.32
C ARG A 81 -5.40 -11.00 23.06
N ALA A 82 -4.96 -12.03 22.35
CA ALA A 82 -4.31 -13.18 22.97
C ALA A 82 -3.12 -12.78 23.85
N LEU A 83 -2.28 -11.84 23.37
CA LEU A 83 -1.14 -11.36 24.15
C LEU A 83 -1.56 -10.52 25.36
N LYS A 84 -2.58 -9.66 25.24
CA LYS A 84 -3.10 -8.85 26.37
C LYS A 84 -3.75 -9.71 27.44
N GLU A 85 -4.37 -10.84 27.06
CA GLU A 85 -4.92 -11.82 28.01
C GLU A 85 -3.82 -12.62 28.72
N LEU A 86 -2.82 -13.10 27.97
CA LEU A 86 -1.72 -13.90 28.53
C LEU A 86 -0.72 -13.07 29.34
N PHE A 87 -0.46 -11.84 28.93
CA PHE A 87 0.56 -10.97 29.51
C PHE A 87 0.03 -9.55 29.76
N PRO A 88 -0.93 -9.35 30.66
CA PRO A 88 -1.66 -8.07 30.82
C PRO A 88 -0.76 -6.89 31.22
N LYS A 89 0.41 -7.15 31.81
CA LYS A 89 1.36 -6.12 32.26
C LYS A 89 2.42 -5.77 31.19
N VAL A 90 2.54 -6.56 30.13
CA VAL A 90 3.55 -6.35 29.09
C VAL A 90 2.96 -5.44 28.00
N PRO A 91 3.65 -4.38 27.59
CA PRO A 91 3.19 -3.53 26.51
C PRO A 91 3.02 -4.28 25.18
N VAL A 92 1.96 -3.97 24.45
CA VAL A 92 1.68 -4.48 23.10
C VAL A 92 1.68 -3.32 22.12
N VAL A 93 2.58 -3.34 21.15
CA VAL A 93 2.72 -2.34 20.08
C VAL A 93 2.23 -2.96 18.77
N LEU A 94 1.19 -2.37 18.19
CA LEU A 94 0.64 -2.78 16.90
C LEU A 94 1.41 -2.10 15.75
N GLY A 95 1.51 -2.78 14.60
CA GLY A 95 2.13 -2.21 13.42
C GLY A 95 1.72 -2.92 12.13
N GLY A 96 2.32 -2.49 11.01
CA GLY A 96 2.02 -3.00 9.68
C GLY A 96 0.76 -2.39 9.06
N VAL A 97 0.46 -2.78 7.81
CA VAL A 97 -0.61 -2.17 7.01
C VAL A 97 -1.99 -2.33 7.64
N GLU A 98 -2.31 -3.51 8.18
CA GLU A 98 -3.62 -3.78 8.78
C GLU A 98 -3.92 -2.87 9.97
N ALA A 99 -2.96 -2.71 10.89
CA ALA A 99 -3.08 -1.80 12.03
C ALA A 99 -3.11 -0.33 11.58
N SER A 100 -2.21 0.07 10.68
CA SER A 100 -2.14 1.46 10.16
C SER A 100 -3.47 1.94 9.61
N LEU A 101 -4.17 1.10 8.86
CA LEU A 101 -5.44 1.44 8.21
C LEU A 101 -6.63 1.41 9.18
N ARG A 102 -6.45 0.89 10.40
CA ARG A 102 -7.49 0.79 11.44
C ARG A 102 -7.17 1.63 12.69
N ARG A 103 -6.27 2.62 12.56
CA ARG A 103 -5.86 3.47 13.69
C ARG A 103 -6.93 4.43 14.20
N LEU A 104 -7.94 4.73 13.38
CA LEU A 104 -9.12 5.57 13.67
C LEU A 104 -10.40 4.83 13.29
N THR A 105 -11.55 5.46 13.49
CA THR A 105 -12.84 4.93 13.00
C THR A 105 -12.75 4.62 11.51
N HIS A 106 -13.14 3.43 11.14
CA HIS A 106 -13.05 2.93 9.77
C HIS A 106 -14.25 2.08 9.39
N TYR A 107 -14.55 2.02 8.08
CA TYR A 107 -15.54 1.10 7.55
C TYR A 107 -14.93 -0.29 7.37
N ASP A 108 -15.54 -1.27 8.01
CA ASP A 108 -15.23 -2.69 7.81
C ASP A 108 -16.18 -3.28 6.78
N TYR A 109 -15.63 -3.64 5.64
CA TYR A 109 -16.40 -4.17 4.51
C TYR A 109 -17.03 -5.54 4.80
N TRP A 110 -16.35 -6.41 5.55
CA TRP A 110 -16.83 -7.76 5.80
C TRP A 110 -17.98 -7.80 6.79
N GLN A 111 -17.98 -6.91 7.79
CA GLN A 111 -19.06 -6.72 8.76
C GLN A 111 -20.11 -5.71 8.29
N ASP A 112 -19.85 -4.98 7.21
CA ASP A 112 -20.68 -3.89 6.68
C ASP A 112 -21.03 -2.84 7.74
N ALA A 113 -20.06 -2.47 8.56
CA ALA A 113 -20.25 -1.57 9.69
C ALA A 113 -19.02 -0.68 9.91
N LEU A 114 -19.24 0.46 10.59
CA LEU A 114 -18.13 1.22 11.16
C LEU A 114 -17.58 0.49 12.40
N ARG A 115 -16.25 0.43 12.48
CA ARG A 115 -15.53 -0.07 13.64
C ARG A 115 -14.70 1.07 14.25
N PRO A 116 -14.53 1.08 15.57
CA PRO A 116 -13.66 2.03 16.23
C PRO A 116 -12.18 1.74 15.92
N SER A 117 -11.28 2.57 16.44
CA SER A 117 -9.85 2.28 16.38
C SER A 117 -9.52 0.87 16.87
N ILE A 118 -8.60 0.20 16.19
CA ILE A 118 -8.08 -1.12 16.62
C ILE A 118 -7.46 -1.07 18.02
N LEU A 119 -6.96 0.08 18.46
CA LEU A 119 -6.45 0.27 19.83
C LEU A 119 -7.56 0.10 20.87
N TYR A 120 -8.74 0.67 20.61
CA TYR A 120 -9.90 0.55 21.49
C TYR A 120 -10.35 -0.92 21.59
N ASP A 121 -10.49 -1.57 20.44
CA ASP A 121 -10.97 -2.94 20.36
C ASP A 121 -9.99 -3.98 20.97
N THR A 122 -8.68 -3.76 20.84
CA THR A 122 -7.65 -4.73 21.28
C THR A 122 -7.08 -4.42 22.65
N ARG A 123 -7.26 -3.20 23.15
CA ARG A 123 -6.60 -2.67 24.35
C ARG A 123 -5.08 -2.70 24.25
N ALA A 124 -4.54 -2.66 23.04
CA ALA A 124 -3.10 -2.51 22.83
C ALA A 124 -2.63 -1.13 23.30
N ASP A 125 -1.38 -1.03 23.71
CA ASP A 125 -0.86 0.15 24.38
C ASP A 125 -0.47 1.25 23.41
N MET A 126 0.01 0.86 22.23
CA MET A 126 0.41 1.81 21.18
C MET A 126 0.30 1.18 19.80
N LEU A 127 0.13 2.03 18.78
CA LEU A 127 0.17 1.64 17.37
C LEU A 127 1.20 2.49 16.64
N VAL A 128 2.08 1.84 15.90
CA VAL A 128 3.01 2.46 14.94
C VAL A 128 2.41 2.34 13.54
N TYR A 129 2.13 3.46 12.90
CA TYR A 129 1.58 3.46 11.54
C TYR A 129 2.63 3.82 10.48
N GLY A 130 2.37 3.47 9.24
CA GLY A 130 3.29 3.76 8.13
C GLY A 130 4.60 2.97 8.20
N MET A 131 5.69 3.58 7.76
CA MET A 131 7.03 3.00 7.81
C MET A 131 7.62 3.16 9.21
N GLY A 132 7.64 2.07 9.96
CA GLY A 132 7.80 2.07 11.43
C GLY A 132 9.23 2.09 11.96
N GLU A 133 10.26 2.26 11.14
CA GLU A 133 11.67 2.15 11.56
C GLU A 133 12.03 3.15 12.66
N LYS A 134 11.72 4.43 12.47
CA LYS A 134 12.03 5.49 13.44
C LYS A 134 11.24 5.34 14.75
N PRO A 135 9.88 5.25 14.72
CA PRO A 135 9.12 5.18 15.96
C PRO A 135 9.41 3.91 16.76
N ILE A 136 9.64 2.74 16.13
CA ILE A 136 9.92 1.51 16.88
C ILE A 136 11.26 1.56 17.60
N LEU A 137 12.26 2.22 17.03
CA LEU A 137 13.55 2.46 17.68
C LEU A 137 13.41 3.42 18.86
N GLU A 138 12.65 4.50 18.70
CA GLU A 138 12.44 5.47 19.77
C GLU A 138 11.66 4.85 20.94
N ILE A 139 10.62 4.06 20.66
CA ILE A 139 9.89 3.29 21.69
C ILE A 139 10.84 2.37 22.44
N ALA A 140 11.65 1.56 21.72
CA ALA A 140 12.58 0.63 22.35
C ALA A 140 13.62 1.35 23.21
N ARG A 141 14.17 2.46 22.70
CA ARG A 141 15.17 3.28 23.41
C ARG A 141 14.62 3.87 24.71
N ARG A 142 13.42 4.44 24.70
CA ARG A 142 12.80 5.06 25.87
C ARG A 142 12.40 4.03 26.91
N LEU A 143 11.78 2.91 26.49
CA LEU A 143 11.47 1.79 27.39
C LEU A 143 12.72 1.16 28.01
N SER A 144 13.83 1.05 27.28
CA SER A 144 15.09 0.51 27.81
C SER A 144 15.73 1.41 28.87
N ARG A 145 15.38 2.71 28.88
CA ARG A 145 15.77 3.69 29.93
C ARG A 145 14.83 3.70 31.14
N GLY A 146 13.81 2.84 31.14
CA GLY A 146 12.85 2.74 32.25
C GLY A 146 11.64 3.66 32.14
N GLU A 147 11.44 4.38 31.03
CA GLU A 147 10.22 5.15 30.82
C GLU A 147 9.01 4.21 30.69
N ALA A 148 7.87 4.60 31.23
CA ALA A 148 6.66 3.79 31.13
C ALA A 148 6.00 3.96 29.76
N MET A 149 5.41 2.90 29.19
CA MET A 149 4.73 2.97 27.89
C MET A 149 3.68 4.09 27.82
N GLY A 150 2.90 4.27 28.89
CA GLY A 150 1.84 5.30 28.94
C GLY A 150 2.32 6.76 28.94
N THR A 151 3.62 7.00 29.11
CA THR A 151 4.21 8.35 29.02
C THR A 151 4.78 8.68 27.64
N LEU A 152 4.81 7.70 26.73
CA LEU A 152 5.37 7.86 25.37
C LEU A 152 4.35 8.48 24.42
N THR A 153 3.86 9.67 24.74
CA THR A 153 2.76 10.35 24.01
C THR A 153 3.22 11.30 22.92
N ASP A 154 4.50 11.57 22.84
CA ASP A 154 5.12 12.58 21.96
C ASP A 154 5.88 11.98 20.75
N ILE A 155 5.91 10.66 20.63
CA ILE A 155 6.62 9.99 19.51
C ILE A 155 5.83 10.18 18.23
N PRO A 156 6.39 10.82 17.19
CA PRO A 156 5.71 10.94 15.90
C PRO A 156 5.38 9.57 15.27
N GLN A 157 4.36 9.55 14.41
CA GLN A 157 3.95 8.35 13.67
C GLN A 157 3.45 7.21 14.58
N THR A 158 2.94 7.57 15.77
CA THR A 158 2.28 6.65 16.70
C THR A 158 0.82 7.03 16.92
N ALA A 159 0.04 6.09 17.39
CA ALA A 159 -1.29 6.35 17.96
C ALA A 159 -1.41 5.63 19.30
N TYR A 160 -2.16 6.24 20.23
CA TYR A 160 -2.38 5.73 21.58
C TYR A 160 -3.74 6.18 22.13
N MET A 161 -4.13 5.61 23.26
CA MET A 161 -5.40 5.92 23.92
C MET A 161 -5.17 6.79 25.17
N LEU A 162 -5.97 7.86 25.32
CA LEU A 162 -6.10 8.62 26.55
C LEU A 162 -7.40 8.27 27.25
N ARG A 163 -7.36 8.12 28.58
CA ARG A 163 -8.53 7.77 29.41
C ARG A 163 -9.53 8.92 29.63
N GLN A 164 -9.20 10.12 29.24
CA GLN A 164 -10.06 11.30 29.34
C GLN A 164 -10.16 11.99 27.99
N SER A 165 -11.27 12.68 27.74
CA SER A 165 -11.38 13.59 26.61
C SER A 165 -10.34 14.70 26.76
N SER A 166 -9.36 14.73 25.88
CA SER A 166 -8.37 15.80 25.84
C SER A 166 -8.63 16.66 24.60
N SER A 167 -8.90 17.92 24.79
CA SER A 167 -8.86 18.93 23.74
C SER A 167 -7.49 19.60 23.78
N SER A 168 -6.72 19.51 22.71
CA SER A 168 -5.51 20.30 22.52
C SER A 168 -5.80 21.41 21.52
N ALA A 169 -5.41 22.62 21.83
CA ALA A 169 -5.60 23.78 20.93
C ALA A 169 -4.85 23.63 19.58
N THR A 170 -3.89 22.71 19.50
CA THR A 170 -3.06 22.46 18.31
C THR A 170 -3.45 21.19 17.55
N ALA A 171 -4.36 20.37 18.10
CA ALA A 171 -4.82 19.14 17.46
C ALA A 171 -6.12 19.38 16.68
N ILE A 172 -6.34 18.56 15.65
CA ILE A 172 -7.60 18.53 14.91
C ILE A 172 -8.52 17.52 15.58
N THR A 173 -9.63 17.99 16.12
CA THR A 173 -10.67 17.14 16.67
C THR A 173 -11.55 16.61 15.54
N LEU A 174 -11.67 15.29 15.46
CA LEU A 174 -12.58 14.56 14.58
C LEU A 174 -13.94 14.36 15.25
N HIS A 175 -14.98 14.12 14.46
CA HIS A 175 -16.23 13.60 14.99
C HIS A 175 -15.95 12.26 15.69
N SER A 176 -16.62 12.03 16.81
CA SER A 176 -16.50 10.79 17.58
C SER A 176 -16.95 9.56 16.79
N PHE A 177 -16.57 8.39 17.25
CA PHE A 177 -17.05 7.12 16.70
C PHE A 177 -18.60 7.06 16.72
N GLU A 178 -19.20 7.47 17.83
CA GLU A 178 -20.65 7.47 18.04
C GLU A 178 -21.38 8.44 17.10
N GLU A 179 -20.79 9.62 16.83
CA GLU A 179 -21.33 10.57 15.85
C GLU A 179 -21.22 10.01 14.43
N CYS A 180 -20.09 9.38 14.10
CA CYS A 180 -19.89 8.72 12.80
C CYS A 180 -20.89 7.56 12.58
N GLN A 181 -21.22 6.80 13.62
CA GLN A 181 -22.24 5.74 13.53
C GLN A 181 -23.63 6.31 13.23
N LYS A 182 -23.96 7.46 13.80
CA LYS A 182 -25.26 8.13 13.60
C LYS A 182 -25.34 8.89 12.27
N SER A 183 -24.19 9.38 11.77
CA SER A 183 -24.13 10.25 10.60
C SER A 183 -23.03 9.86 9.63
N LYS A 184 -23.43 9.38 8.45
CA LYS A 184 -22.51 9.12 7.34
C LYS A 184 -21.74 10.38 6.89
N ALA A 185 -22.36 11.57 7.08
CA ALA A 185 -21.71 12.85 6.76
C ALA A 185 -20.53 13.13 7.70
N CYS A 186 -20.68 12.87 9.02
CA CYS A 186 -19.58 13.01 9.99
C CYS A 186 -18.39 12.09 9.63
N PHE A 187 -18.67 10.84 9.26
CA PHE A 187 -17.62 9.92 8.81
C PHE A 187 -16.92 10.39 7.53
N ALA A 188 -17.70 10.90 6.56
CA ALA A 188 -17.14 11.47 5.33
C ALA A 188 -16.26 12.71 5.59
N GLU A 189 -16.69 13.58 6.52
CA GLU A 189 -15.92 14.76 6.92
C GLU A 189 -14.63 14.40 7.64
N ASN A 190 -14.67 13.44 8.58
CA ASN A 190 -13.47 12.92 9.22
C ASN A 190 -12.44 12.45 8.20
N PHE A 191 -12.87 11.73 7.16
CA PHE A 191 -11.95 11.28 6.11
C PHE A 191 -11.24 12.44 5.42
N THR A 192 -11.94 13.54 5.10
CA THR A 192 -11.30 14.70 4.43
C THR A 192 -10.23 15.34 5.31
N ARG A 193 -10.47 15.43 6.63
CA ARG A 193 -9.50 15.92 7.60
C ARG A 193 -8.30 14.98 7.74
N ILE A 194 -8.55 13.66 7.85
CA ILE A 194 -7.51 12.63 7.94
C ILE A 194 -6.63 12.63 6.67
N GLU A 195 -7.25 12.68 5.49
CA GLU A 195 -6.50 12.68 4.22
C GLU A 195 -5.68 13.97 4.09
N ALA A 196 -6.22 15.13 4.45
CA ALA A 196 -5.51 16.40 4.41
C ALA A 196 -4.25 16.35 5.30
N GLU A 197 -4.37 15.88 6.55
CA GLU A 197 -3.22 15.76 7.46
C GLU A 197 -2.22 14.71 6.98
N SER A 198 -2.67 13.57 6.45
CA SER A 198 -1.78 12.54 5.91
C SER A 198 -0.94 13.01 4.70
N ASN A 199 -1.33 14.12 4.06
CA ASN A 199 -0.63 14.69 2.90
C ASN A 199 0.28 15.88 3.23
N LYS A 200 0.34 16.32 4.47
CA LYS A 200 1.24 17.39 4.94
C LYS A 200 2.57 16.83 5.41
N VAL A 201 3.64 17.58 5.24
CA VAL A 201 4.93 17.30 5.88
C VAL A 201 4.87 17.69 7.37
N GLN A 202 4.23 18.83 7.65
CA GLN A 202 3.97 19.32 8.99
C GLN A 202 2.48 19.16 9.28
N ALA A 203 2.09 17.99 9.76
CA ALA A 203 0.71 17.66 10.10
C ALA A 203 0.41 17.98 11.57
N ALA A 204 -0.85 18.20 11.88
CA ALA A 204 -1.34 18.26 13.26
C ALA A 204 -1.66 16.87 13.80
N ALA A 205 -1.70 16.71 15.11
CA ALA A 205 -2.25 15.52 15.74
C ALA A 205 -3.77 15.44 15.49
N LEU A 206 -4.29 14.20 15.40
CA LEU A 206 -5.72 13.96 15.26
C LEU A 206 -6.26 13.34 16.55
N HIS A 207 -7.38 13.86 17.03
CA HIS A 207 -8.08 13.38 18.22
C HIS A 207 -9.47 12.87 17.84
N GLU A 208 -9.80 11.63 18.19
CA GLU A 208 -11.10 11.01 17.95
C GLU A 208 -11.63 10.40 19.26
N ALA A 209 -12.79 10.86 19.70
CA ALA A 209 -13.45 10.29 20.90
C ALA A 209 -14.11 8.94 20.57
N VAL A 210 -14.02 7.99 21.50
CA VAL A 210 -14.61 6.66 21.42
C VAL A 210 -14.84 6.08 22.82
N GLY A 211 -16.09 5.74 23.17
CA GLY A 211 -16.42 5.05 24.43
C GLY A 211 -15.90 5.78 25.69
N GLY A 212 -15.94 7.11 25.73
CA GLY A 212 -15.43 7.92 26.85
C GLY A 212 -13.90 8.08 26.90
N MET A 213 -13.17 7.56 25.92
CA MET A 213 -11.72 7.69 25.75
C MET A 213 -11.41 8.53 24.50
N THR A 214 -10.15 8.89 24.33
CA THR A 214 -9.68 9.58 23.12
C THR A 214 -8.54 8.80 22.47
N VAL A 215 -8.70 8.48 21.18
CA VAL A 215 -7.60 8.05 20.32
C VAL A 215 -6.84 9.28 19.87
N VAL A 216 -5.55 9.32 20.15
CA VAL A 216 -4.64 10.35 19.64
C VAL A 216 -3.77 9.73 18.57
N VAL A 217 -3.71 10.37 17.40
CA VAL A 217 -2.80 10.01 16.31
C VAL A 217 -1.79 11.15 16.16
N ASN A 218 -0.56 10.91 16.53
CA ASN A 218 0.53 11.84 16.37
C ASN A 218 0.84 12.07 14.88
N PRO A 219 1.33 13.26 14.49
CA PRO A 219 1.77 13.51 13.12
C PRO A 219 2.88 12.54 12.69
N GLN A 220 2.98 12.33 11.39
CA GLN A 220 4.02 11.49 10.83
C GLN A 220 5.42 12.14 10.94
N TYR A 221 6.47 11.32 10.94
CA TYR A 221 7.82 11.83 10.71
C TYR A 221 7.92 12.49 9.33
N PRO A 222 8.81 13.47 9.14
CA PRO A 222 9.20 13.92 7.81
C PRO A 222 9.62 12.73 6.92
N PRO A 223 9.45 12.83 5.59
CA PRO A 223 9.92 11.79 4.67
C PRO A 223 11.39 11.43 4.94
N MET A 224 11.71 10.14 4.88
CA MET A 224 13.08 9.68 5.09
C MET A 224 14.04 10.31 4.09
N SER A 225 15.20 10.74 4.56
CA SER A 225 16.33 11.08 3.70
C SER A 225 16.89 9.85 2.97
N GLU A 226 17.74 10.05 1.97
CA GLU A 226 18.41 8.97 1.27
C GLU A 226 19.24 8.11 2.24
N GLN A 227 19.94 8.74 3.19
CA GLN A 227 20.74 8.02 4.20
C GLN A 227 19.88 7.19 5.13
N GLU A 228 18.73 7.71 5.57
CA GLU A 228 17.83 6.99 6.47
C GLU A 228 17.15 5.79 5.82
N ILE A 229 16.75 5.92 4.54
CA ILE A 229 16.18 4.78 3.82
C ILE A 229 17.25 3.75 3.48
N ASP A 230 18.46 4.15 3.06
CA ASP A 230 19.58 3.26 2.84
C ASP A 230 19.91 2.47 4.10
N ALA A 231 20.04 3.13 5.26
CA ALA A 231 20.30 2.47 6.53
C ALA A 231 19.28 1.36 6.86
N SER A 232 18.02 1.52 6.39
CA SER A 232 17.01 0.48 6.58
C SER A 232 17.17 -0.70 5.62
N PHE A 233 17.67 -0.48 4.40
CA PHE A 233 17.83 -1.52 3.38
C PHE A 233 19.19 -2.21 3.43
N ASP A 234 20.24 -1.54 3.90
CA ASP A 234 21.61 -2.06 3.97
C ASP A 234 21.81 -3.05 5.14
N LEU A 235 20.82 -3.22 6.02
CA LEU A 235 20.85 -4.18 7.12
C LEU A 235 21.08 -5.62 6.62
N PRO A 236 21.68 -6.49 7.45
CA PRO A 236 22.05 -7.86 7.07
C PRO A 236 20.82 -8.79 6.97
N TYR A 237 19.98 -8.57 5.98
CA TYR A 237 18.84 -9.43 5.70
C TYR A 237 19.28 -10.78 5.13
N MET A 238 18.77 -11.86 5.69
CA MET A 238 19.06 -13.22 5.20
C MET A 238 18.40 -13.54 3.86
N ARG A 239 17.35 -12.81 3.48
CA ARG A 239 16.55 -13.02 2.25
C ARG A 239 16.02 -14.46 2.09
N THR A 240 15.78 -15.13 3.19
CA THR A 240 15.20 -16.48 3.23
C THR A 240 13.98 -16.51 4.15
N PRO A 241 13.05 -17.45 3.96
CA PRO A 241 11.95 -17.65 4.90
C PRO A 241 12.48 -17.99 6.30
N HIS A 242 11.64 -17.73 7.30
CA HIS A 242 11.96 -18.10 8.68
C HIS A 242 12.24 -19.61 8.80
N PRO A 243 13.22 -20.06 9.62
CA PRO A 243 13.59 -21.48 9.77
C PRO A 243 12.43 -22.43 10.09
N ARG A 244 11.35 -21.95 10.72
CA ARG A 244 10.10 -22.72 10.91
C ARG A 244 9.53 -23.27 9.59
N TYR A 245 9.83 -22.64 8.47
CA TYR A 245 9.33 -22.99 7.14
C TYR A 245 10.36 -23.72 6.28
N LYS A 246 11.41 -24.26 6.90
CA LYS A 246 12.40 -25.07 6.20
C LYS A 246 11.68 -26.15 5.38
N ASP A 247 12.12 -26.36 4.16
CA ASP A 247 11.59 -27.32 3.19
C ASP A 247 10.11 -27.11 2.79
N LYS A 248 9.55 -25.93 3.06
CA LYS A 248 8.20 -25.54 2.65
C LYS A 248 8.24 -24.42 1.63
N ARG A 249 7.48 -24.58 0.56
CA ARG A 249 7.35 -23.54 -0.46
C ARG A 249 6.39 -22.44 -0.01
N ILE A 250 6.81 -21.18 -0.10
CA ILE A 250 5.95 -20.01 0.12
C ILE A 250 5.81 -19.28 -1.23
N PRO A 251 4.64 -19.32 -1.89
CA PRO A 251 4.48 -18.79 -3.25
C PRO A 251 4.89 -17.33 -3.39
N ALA A 252 4.52 -16.46 -2.43
CA ALA A 252 4.89 -15.04 -2.46
C ALA A 252 6.41 -14.85 -2.36
N TYR A 253 7.11 -15.63 -1.54
CA TYR A 253 8.57 -15.58 -1.45
C TYR A 253 9.22 -15.93 -2.80
N GLU A 254 8.76 -16.99 -3.46
CA GLU A 254 9.28 -17.38 -4.77
C GLU A 254 9.11 -16.29 -5.84
N MET A 255 8.04 -15.50 -5.74
CA MET A 255 7.79 -14.39 -6.66
C MET A 255 8.73 -13.19 -6.43
N VAL A 256 9.10 -12.90 -5.16
CA VAL A 256 9.78 -11.65 -4.80
C VAL A 256 11.23 -11.81 -4.36
N LYS A 257 11.74 -13.03 -4.16
CA LYS A 257 13.09 -13.27 -3.60
C LYS A 257 14.23 -12.60 -4.37
N HIS A 258 14.07 -12.44 -5.68
CA HIS A 258 15.01 -11.75 -6.55
C HIS A 258 14.49 -10.38 -7.02
N SER A 259 13.64 -9.73 -6.25
CA SER A 259 13.20 -8.35 -6.50
C SER A 259 14.00 -7.34 -5.67
N ILE A 260 14.12 -6.13 -6.20
CA ILE A 260 14.80 -5.00 -5.58
C ILE A 260 13.83 -3.84 -5.46
N ASN A 261 13.61 -3.38 -4.24
CA ASN A 261 12.82 -2.19 -4.00
C ASN A 261 13.74 -0.96 -4.00
N ILE A 262 13.47 0.03 -4.86
CA ILE A 262 14.34 1.20 -5.04
C ILE A 262 13.82 2.47 -4.37
N HIS A 263 12.54 2.51 -3.97
CA HIS A 263 11.93 3.63 -3.25
C HIS A 263 10.66 3.21 -2.51
N ARG A 264 10.23 4.03 -1.57
CA ARG A 264 8.94 3.95 -0.87
C ARG A 264 8.12 5.20 -1.12
N GLY A 265 6.81 5.12 -0.87
CA GLY A 265 5.87 6.22 -1.10
C GLY A 265 5.34 6.29 -2.53
N CYS A 266 4.20 6.96 -2.70
CA CYS A 266 3.56 7.13 -4.01
C CYS A 266 2.69 8.40 -4.01
N PHE A 267 3.02 9.35 -4.87
CA PHE A 267 2.26 10.60 -5.03
C PHE A 267 1.08 10.49 -6.01
N GLY A 268 0.73 9.28 -6.44
CA GLY A 268 -0.39 9.04 -7.35
C GLY A 268 -1.75 9.34 -6.75
N GLY A 269 -1.95 9.07 -5.46
CA GLY A 269 -3.16 9.43 -4.70
C GLY A 269 -4.45 8.79 -5.22
N CYS A 270 -4.38 7.60 -5.85
CA CYS A 270 -5.56 6.88 -6.33
C CYS A 270 -6.51 6.61 -5.15
N SER A 271 -7.81 6.84 -5.36
CA SER A 271 -8.82 6.86 -4.29
C SER A 271 -9.03 5.51 -3.59
N PHE A 272 -8.70 4.41 -4.26
CA PHE A 272 -8.86 3.03 -3.76
C PHE A 272 -7.57 2.43 -3.17
N CYS A 273 -6.42 3.13 -3.33
CA CYS A 273 -5.12 2.58 -3.00
C CYS A 273 -4.68 2.97 -1.59
N THR A 274 -4.19 2.01 -0.83
CA THR A 274 -3.71 2.21 0.55
C THR A 274 -2.27 2.69 0.64
N ILE A 275 -1.51 2.69 -0.46
CA ILE A 275 -0.07 2.98 -0.44
C ILE A 275 0.21 4.38 0.08
N SER A 276 -0.47 5.40 -0.42
CA SER A 276 -0.27 6.78 0.05
C SER A 276 -0.66 6.97 1.52
N MET A 277 -1.66 6.23 2.01
CA MET A 277 -2.10 6.28 3.41
C MET A 277 -1.19 5.50 4.37
N HIS A 278 -0.43 4.53 3.86
CA HIS A 278 0.48 3.70 4.66
C HIS A 278 1.94 4.09 4.47
N GLN A 279 2.44 4.22 3.24
CA GLN A 279 3.83 4.61 2.96
C GLN A 279 4.05 6.13 2.84
N GLY A 280 2.97 6.89 2.72
CA GLY A 280 3.00 8.33 2.48
C GLY A 280 2.99 8.73 1.01
N LYS A 281 2.67 10.01 0.78
CA LYS A 281 2.66 10.63 -0.55
C LYS A 281 4.08 10.91 -1.06
N PHE A 282 4.99 11.25 -0.18
CA PHE A 282 6.36 11.66 -0.55
C PHE A 282 7.21 10.43 -0.85
N VAL A 283 7.87 10.47 -2.00
CA VAL A 283 8.77 9.38 -2.41
C VAL A 283 10.12 9.55 -1.71
N ALA A 284 10.50 8.53 -0.94
CA ALA A 284 11.84 8.37 -0.38
C ALA A 284 12.59 7.33 -1.21
N SER A 285 13.66 7.74 -1.87
CA SER A 285 14.43 6.89 -2.79
C SER A 285 15.77 6.50 -2.19
N ARG A 286 16.16 5.27 -2.42
CA ARG A 286 17.50 4.75 -2.06
C ARG A 286 18.58 5.36 -2.94
N SER A 287 19.80 5.43 -2.43
CA SER A 287 20.97 5.74 -3.24
C SER A 287 21.22 4.63 -4.28
N GLN A 288 21.89 5.00 -5.37
CA GLN A 288 22.35 4.01 -6.35
C GLN A 288 23.29 2.99 -5.72
N ARG A 289 24.18 3.42 -4.81
CA ARG A 289 25.10 2.55 -4.05
C ARG A 289 24.33 1.44 -3.33
N SER A 290 23.39 1.80 -2.46
CA SER A 290 22.58 0.85 -1.67
C SER A 290 21.83 -0.15 -2.57
N VAL A 291 21.27 0.33 -3.69
CA VAL A 291 20.57 -0.54 -4.66
C VAL A 291 21.55 -1.52 -5.33
N LEU A 292 22.70 -1.05 -5.80
CA LEU A 292 23.69 -1.88 -6.49
C LEU A 292 24.28 -2.95 -5.56
N GLU A 293 24.64 -2.58 -4.33
CA GLU A 293 25.12 -3.53 -3.31
C GLU A 293 24.07 -4.63 -3.00
N GLU A 294 22.78 -4.28 -2.98
CA GLU A 294 21.73 -5.29 -2.81
C GLU A 294 21.60 -6.19 -4.05
N VAL A 295 21.72 -5.65 -5.26
CA VAL A 295 21.73 -6.46 -6.48
C VAL A 295 22.91 -7.45 -6.47
N GLU A 296 24.09 -7.04 -6.05
CA GLU A 296 25.26 -7.93 -5.91
C GLU A 296 25.00 -9.04 -4.90
N LYS A 297 24.41 -8.73 -3.74
CA LYS A 297 23.99 -9.73 -2.74
C LYS A 297 22.98 -10.72 -3.32
N VAL A 298 22.03 -10.25 -4.13
CA VAL A 298 21.05 -11.12 -4.81
C VAL A 298 21.72 -11.96 -5.90
N ALA A 299 22.64 -11.38 -6.66
CA ALA A 299 23.38 -12.09 -7.70
C ALA A 299 24.27 -13.22 -7.13
N ALA A 300 24.71 -13.08 -5.87
CA ALA A 300 25.47 -14.11 -5.15
C ALA A 300 24.57 -15.22 -4.54
N MET A 301 23.24 -15.13 -4.59
CA MET A 301 22.36 -16.18 -4.08
C MET A 301 22.49 -17.47 -4.90
N PRO A 302 22.53 -18.66 -4.25
CA PRO A 302 22.78 -19.93 -4.94
C PRO A 302 21.76 -20.28 -6.04
N ASP A 303 20.53 -19.82 -5.89
CA ASP A 303 19.43 -20.08 -6.82
C ASP A 303 19.19 -18.94 -7.84
N PHE A 304 20.04 -17.90 -7.84
CA PHE A 304 19.95 -16.81 -8.80
C PHE A 304 20.45 -17.25 -10.19
N LYS A 305 19.62 -17.06 -11.20
CA LYS A 305 19.91 -17.49 -12.60
C LYS A 305 20.22 -16.30 -13.52
N GLY A 306 20.49 -15.14 -12.96
CA GLY A 306 20.77 -13.90 -13.71
C GLY A 306 19.54 -13.02 -13.97
N TYR A 307 18.38 -13.30 -13.37
CA TYR A 307 17.15 -12.59 -13.64
C TYR A 307 16.61 -11.92 -12.38
N LEU A 308 16.65 -10.59 -12.33
CA LEU A 308 15.91 -9.83 -11.33
C LEU A 308 14.45 -9.77 -11.76
N SER A 309 13.56 -10.25 -10.89
CA SER A 309 12.13 -10.35 -11.19
C SER A 309 11.41 -9.00 -11.21
N ASP A 310 11.90 -8.04 -10.42
CA ASP A 310 11.42 -6.67 -10.38
C ASP A 310 12.50 -5.73 -9.84
N VAL A 311 12.70 -4.60 -10.50
CA VAL A 311 13.48 -3.46 -9.98
C VAL A 311 12.56 -2.25 -10.00
N GLY A 312 11.92 -2.00 -8.86
CA GLY A 312 10.85 -1.00 -8.82
C GLY A 312 10.45 -0.60 -7.41
N GLY A 313 9.21 -0.17 -7.26
CA GLY A 313 8.62 0.30 -6.03
C GLY A 313 7.09 0.32 -6.14
N PRO A 314 6.38 1.06 -5.28
CA PRO A 314 4.92 1.16 -5.34
C PRO A 314 4.37 1.59 -6.71
N SER A 315 5.18 2.36 -7.45
CA SER A 315 5.03 2.65 -8.87
C SER A 315 6.42 2.71 -9.47
N ALA A 316 6.77 1.81 -10.38
CA ALA A 316 8.15 1.56 -10.79
C ALA A 316 8.93 2.80 -11.24
N ASN A 317 8.26 3.77 -11.86
CA ASN A 317 8.87 4.95 -12.44
C ASN A 317 8.77 6.23 -11.58
N MET A 318 8.76 6.09 -10.25
CA MET A 318 8.78 7.25 -9.35
C MET A 318 10.14 7.49 -8.65
N TYR A 319 11.15 6.73 -9.00
CA TYR A 319 12.47 6.82 -8.39
C TYR A 319 13.07 8.23 -8.52
N ARG A 320 13.46 8.83 -7.39
CA ARG A 320 14.02 10.19 -7.26
C ARG A 320 13.10 11.33 -7.75
N MET A 321 11.82 11.05 -7.96
CA MET A 321 10.86 12.08 -8.31
C MET A 321 10.35 12.79 -7.06
N GLN A 322 10.42 14.12 -7.05
CA GLN A 322 10.03 14.98 -5.91
C GLN A 322 9.63 16.38 -6.38
N GLY A 323 9.19 17.22 -5.47
CA GLY A 323 8.91 18.62 -5.80
C GLY A 323 10.20 19.41 -6.04
N LYS A 324 10.19 20.26 -7.08
CA LYS A 324 11.30 21.20 -7.41
C LYS A 324 11.53 22.20 -6.27
N ASN A 325 10.46 22.64 -5.62
CA ASN A 325 10.49 23.55 -4.47
C ASN A 325 9.97 22.82 -3.22
N ALA A 326 10.87 22.41 -2.35
CA ALA A 326 10.55 21.69 -1.12
C ALA A 326 9.70 22.53 -0.13
N LYS A 327 9.89 23.86 -0.07
CA LYS A 327 9.09 24.76 0.79
C LYS A 327 7.62 24.77 0.36
N ALA A 328 7.34 24.73 -0.95
CA ALA A 328 5.99 24.62 -1.47
C ALA A 328 5.38 23.24 -1.14
N CYS A 329 6.16 22.16 -1.23
CA CYS A 329 5.72 20.82 -0.84
C CYS A 329 5.44 20.69 0.66
N ALA A 330 6.21 21.35 1.51
CA ALA A 330 6.02 21.32 2.97
C ALA A 330 4.64 21.83 3.40
N LYS A 331 4.07 22.80 2.68
CA LYS A 331 2.75 23.39 2.92
C LYS A 331 1.62 22.77 2.09
N CYS A 332 1.94 21.79 1.23
CA CYS A 332 1.00 21.25 0.26
C CYS A 332 -0.02 20.32 0.92
N MET A 333 -1.30 20.55 0.66
CA MET A 333 -2.43 19.72 1.11
C MET A 333 -3.03 18.84 -0.02
N ARG A 334 -2.48 18.89 -1.25
CA ARG A 334 -2.99 18.07 -2.35
C ARG A 334 -2.83 16.59 -2.04
N TYR A 335 -3.85 15.82 -2.27
CA TYR A 335 -3.84 14.35 -2.11
C TYR A 335 -3.06 13.63 -3.22
N SER A 336 -2.81 14.29 -4.36
CA SER A 336 -2.08 13.74 -5.49
C SER A 336 -1.23 14.81 -6.18
N CYS A 337 -0.06 14.42 -6.69
CA CYS A 337 0.73 15.26 -7.59
C CYS A 337 0.35 15.06 -9.08
N LEU A 338 -0.56 14.13 -9.37
CA LEU A 338 -0.96 13.76 -10.73
C LEU A 338 -2.44 14.04 -11.02
N HIS A 339 -3.30 14.14 -10.01
CA HIS A 339 -4.73 14.35 -10.17
C HIS A 339 -5.21 15.64 -9.47
N PRO A 340 -6.14 16.44 -10.06
CA PRO A 340 -6.79 16.27 -11.37
C PRO A 340 -5.85 16.56 -12.56
N GLY A 341 -4.71 17.14 -12.32
CA GLY A 341 -3.65 17.39 -13.28
C GLY A 341 -2.28 17.33 -12.63
N ARG A 342 -1.25 17.13 -13.44
CA ARG A 342 0.14 17.07 -12.98
C ARG A 342 0.53 18.38 -12.28
N CYS A 343 1.12 18.27 -11.11
CA CYS A 343 1.60 19.40 -10.33
C CYS A 343 2.76 20.09 -11.07
N ALA A 344 2.69 21.39 -11.29
CA ALA A 344 3.76 22.15 -11.92
C ALA A 344 5.08 22.12 -11.13
N ASN A 345 4.99 21.93 -9.80
CA ASN A 345 6.14 21.78 -8.93
C ASN A 345 6.77 20.37 -8.96
N LEU A 346 6.15 19.39 -9.62
CA LEU A 346 6.71 18.02 -9.69
C LEU A 346 7.88 17.98 -10.67
N ASN A 347 9.05 17.57 -10.18
CA ASN A 347 10.14 17.08 -11.02
C ASN A 347 9.91 15.59 -11.28
N ALA A 348 9.62 15.24 -12.52
CA ALA A 348 9.42 13.86 -12.96
C ALA A 348 10.47 13.41 -13.97
N ASP A 349 11.70 13.92 -13.84
CA ASP A 349 12.84 13.51 -14.66
C ASP A 349 13.15 12.03 -14.43
N ALA A 350 13.11 11.25 -15.51
CA ALA A 350 13.40 9.82 -15.49
C ALA A 350 14.90 9.48 -15.63
N SER A 351 15.76 10.48 -15.86
CA SER A 351 17.21 10.28 -16.09
C SER A 351 17.90 9.53 -14.95
N PRO A 352 17.62 9.80 -13.65
CA PRO A 352 18.25 9.06 -12.55
C PRO A 352 17.88 7.57 -12.55
N LEU A 353 16.66 7.23 -12.97
CA LEU A 353 16.21 5.85 -13.08
C LEU A 353 16.86 5.13 -14.26
N LEU A 354 17.01 5.82 -15.39
CA LEU A 354 17.72 5.30 -16.57
C LEU A 354 19.18 4.98 -16.25
N GLU A 355 19.85 5.87 -15.52
CA GLU A 355 21.22 5.66 -15.07
C GLU A 355 21.33 4.44 -14.14
N LEU A 356 20.44 4.33 -13.16
CA LEU A 356 20.38 3.18 -12.26
C LEU A 356 20.19 1.87 -13.03
N TYR A 357 19.25 1.84 -13.97
CA TYR A 357 19.00 0.65 -14.79
C TYR A 357 20.20 0.27 -15.66
N ALA A 358 20.92 1.25 -16.21
CA ALA A 358 22.14 1.00 -16.97
C ALA A 358 23.22 0.35 -16.09
N LYS A 359 23.44 0.89 -14.87
CA LYS A 359 24.40 0.34 -13.90
C LYS A 359 24.03 -1.09 -13.47
N ILE A 360 22.76 -1.35 -13.17
CA ILE A 360 22.30 -2.70 -12.80
C ILE A 360 22.56 -3.72 -13.93
N ARG A 361 22.30 -3.34 -15.19
CA ARG A 361 22.56 -4.23 -16.34
C ARG A 361 24.04 -4.50 -16.58
N ALA A 362 24.91 -3.61 -16.12
CA ALA A 362 26.36 -3.78 -16.26
C ALA A 362 26.98 -4.65 -15.15
N LEU A 363 26.21 -4.98 -14.09
CA LEU A 363 26.73 -5.80 -12.99
C LEU A 363 27.00 -7.25 -13.43
N PRO A 364 28.12 -7.85 -13.03
CA PRO A 364 28.40 -9.26 -13.27
C PRO A 364 27.28 -10.16 -12.72
N GLY A 365 26.93 -11.19 -13.49
CA GLY A 365 25.89 -12.14 -13.11
C GLY A 365 24.46 -11.70 -13.43
N VAL A 366 24.21 -10.43 -13.74
CA VAL A 366 22.89 -9.93 -14.13
C VAL A 366 22.69 -10.04 -15.65
N LYS A 367 21.84 -10.96 -16.08
CA LYS A 367 21.47 -11.13 -17.49
C LYS A 367 20.32 -10.19 -17.89
N LYS A 368 19.31 -10.06 -17.02
CA LYS A 368 18.14 -9.20 -17.22
C LYS A 368 17.65 -8.66 -15.87
N ALA A 369 17.20 -7.42 -15.89
CA ALA A 369 16.53 -6.77 -14.76
C ALA A 369 15.14 -6.33 -15.24
N PHE A 370 14.10 -7.02 -14.78
CA PHE A 370 12.73 -6.72 -15.19
C PHE A 370 12.07 -5.65 -14.32
N VAL A 371 11.06 -5.00 -14.87
CA VAL A 371 10.10 -4.15 -14.17
C VAL A 371 8.78 -4.91 -14.11
N GLY A 372 8.52 -5.58 -12.99
CA GLY A 372 7.31 -6.33 -12.70
C GLY A 372 6.22 -5.48 -12.06
N SER A 373 6.60 -4.41 -11.38
CA SER A 373 5.71 -3.38 -10.83
C SER A 373 5.06 -2.58 -11.97
N GLY A 374 3.86 -2.07 -11.73
CA GLY A 374 3.17 -1.21 -12.71
C GLY A 374 3.87 0.14 -12.89
N ILE A 375 3.79 0.69 -14.09
CA ILE A 375 4.25 2.04 -14.39
C ILE A 375 3.10 3.05 -14.39
N ARG A 376 3.38 4.28 -14.02
CA ARG A 376 2.49 5.44 -14.19
C ARG A 376 2.79 6.10 -15.52
N TYR A 377 1.98 5.81 -16.54
CA TYR A 377 2.16 6.37 -17.88
C TYR A 377 1.80 7.86 -17.96
N ASP A 378 1.00 8.37 -17.02
CA ASP A 378 0.73 9.80 -16.84
C ASP A 378 1.92 10.60 -16.27
N LEU A 379 3.01 9.94 -15.93
CA LEU A 379 4.32 10.55 -15.69
C LEU A 379 5.16 10.69 -16.97
N LEU A 380 4.81 9.97 -18.00
CA LEU A 380 5.57 9.92 -19.27
C LEU A 380 4.85 10.65 -20.39
N LEU A 381 3.52 10.67 -20.34
CA LEU A 381 2.66 11.11 -21.44
C LEU A 381 1.71 12.21 -21.00
N SER A 382 1.45 13.14 -21.94
CA SER A 382 0.29 14.02 -21.98
C SER A 382 -0.63 13.59 -23.13
N GLU A 383 -1.77 14.25 -23.26
CA GLU A 383 -2.68 14.03 -24.40
C GLU A 383 -2.05 14.38 -25.76
N GLN A 384 -0.92 15.11 -25.77
CA GLN A 384 -0.15 15.51 -26.95
C GLN A 384 1.02 14.58 -27.29
N GLY A 385 1.32 13.59 -26.43
CA GLY A 385 2.44 12.68 -26.60
C GLY A 385 3.37 12.64 -25.41
N PHE A 386 4.64 12.31 -25.63
CA PHE A 386 5.64 12.30 -24.55
C PHE A 386 5.84 13.70 -23.96
N LEU A 387 5.99 13.75 -22.63
CA LEU A 387 6.18 15.01 -21.90
C LEU A 387 7.52 15.67 -22.18
N ASP A 388 8.56 14.84 -22.36
CA ASP A 388 9.92 15.28 -22.65
C ASP A 388 10.76 14.12 -23.24
N GLU A 389 11.99 14.42 -23.64
CA GLU A 389 12.92 13.45 -24.20
C GLU A 389 13.31 12.35 -23.21
N ALA A 390 13.46 12.68 -21.93
CA ALA A 390 13.79 11.69 -20.88
C ALA A 390 12.68 10.65 -20.72
N ALA A 391 11.41 11.08 -20.77
CA ALA A 391 10.24 10.20 -20.73
C ALA A 391 10.20 9.26 -21.96
N GLN A 392 10.48 9.77 -23.14
CA GLN A 392 10.56 8.97 -24.35
C GLN A 392 11.70 7.95 -24.27
N LYS A 393 12.89 8.38 -23.88
CA LYS A 393 14.05 7.50 -23.70
C LYS A 393 13.81 6.43 -22.64
N TYR A 394 13.13 6.81 -21.54
CA TYR A 394 12.74 5.83 -20.51
C TYR A 394 11.81 4.77 -21.09
N PHE A 395 10.77 5.15 -21.82
CA PHE A 395 9.81 4.22 -22.40
C PHE A 395 10.48 3.26 -23.39
N GLN A 396 11.35 3.76 -24.26
CA GLN A 396 12.12 2.93 -25.20
C GLN A 396 13.03 1.94 -24.45
N THR A 397 13.79 2.43 -23.44
CA THR A 397 14.68 1.60 -22.63
C THR A 397 13.92 0.52 -21.87
N LEU A 398 12.75 0.87 -21.31
CA LEU A 398 11.85 -0.05 -20.62
C LEU A 398 11.46 -1.22 -21.54
N LEU A 399 11.00 -0.95 -22.75
CA LEU A 399 10.56 -1.98 -23.68
C LEU A 399 11.71 -2.85 -24.15
N ARG A 400 12.86 -2.27 -24.50
CA ARG A 400 14.03 -3.02 -24.98
C ARG A 400 14.63 -3.96 -23.94
N HIS A 401 14.68 -3.53 -22.69
CA HIS A 401 15.54 -4.16 -21.69
C HIS A 401 14.83 -4.70 -20.45
N HIS A 402 13.65 -4.15 -20.10
CA HIS A 402 13.05 -4.37 -18.78
C HIS A 402 11.66 -5.02 -18.82
N VAL A 403 11.12 -5.30 -19.99
CA VAL A 403 9.85 -6.02 -20.14
C VAL A 403 10.12 -7.49 -20.47
N SER A 404 9.57 -8.40 -19.68
CA SER A 404 9.73 -9.86 -19.83
C SER A 404 8.74 -10.48 -20.84
N GLY A 405 8.26 -9.69 -21.81
CA GLY A 405 7.22 -10.06 -22.78
C GLY A 405 5.84 -9.49 -22.46
N ARG A 406 5.55 -9.09 -21.22
CA ARG A 406 4.23 -8.55 -20.81
C ARG A 406 4.42 -7.28 -19.98
N LEU A 407 4.00 -6.13 -20.52
CA LEU A 407 3.97 -4.87 -19.79
C LEU A 407 2.60 -4.68 -19.14
N LYS A 408 2.58 -4.63 -17.81
CA LYS A 408 1.38 -4.41 -17.02
C LYS A 408 1.14 -2.92 -16.81
N VAL A 409 -0.06 -2.45 -17.11
CA VAL A 409 -0.49 -1.06 -16.90
C VAL A 409 -1.92 -1.04 -16.34
N ALA A 410 -2.26 0.02 -15.64
CA ALA A 410 -3.50 0.09 -14.89
C ALA A 410 -4.36 1.29 -15.35
N PRO A 411 -5.08 1.21 -16.48
CA PRO A 411 -6.10 2.20 -16.83
C PRO A 411 -7.26 2.22 -15.84
N GLU A 412 -7.57 1.11 -15.22
CA GLU A 412 -8.60 0.81 -14.22
C GLU A 412 -10.03 0.84 -14.75
N HIS A 413 -10.39 1.79 -15.63
CA HIS A 413 -11.71 1.91 -16.25
C HIS A 413 -11.61 2.67 -17.59
N THR A 414 -12.71 2.74 -18.33
CA THR A 414 -12.82 3.51 -19.60
C THR A 414 -13.60 4.81 -19.44
N GLU A 415 -14.51 4.87 -18.46
CA GLU A 415 -15.46 5.95 -18.30
C GLU A 415 -14.89 7.12 -17.49
N PRO A 416 -15.03 8.38 -18.00
CA PRO A 416 -14.44 9.56 -17.36
C PRO A 416 -14.89 9.78 -15.91
N GLU A 417 -16.17 9.57 -15.62
CA GLU A 417 -16.75 9.76 -14.28
C GLU A 417 -16.16 8.76 -13.27
N VAL A 418 -16.00 7.50 -13.68
CA VAL A 418 -15.40 6.45 -12.84
C VAL A 418 -13.92 6.72 -12.63
N LEU A 419 -13.21 7.13 -13.69
CA LEU A 419 -11.78 7.49 -13.61
C LEU A 419 -11.54 8.71 -12.72
N ALA A 420 -12.41 9.71 -12.80
CA ALA A 420 -12.36 10.88 -11.91
C ALA A 420 -12.56 10.47 -10.44
N ALA A 421 -13.55 9.62 -10.14
CA ALA A 421 -13.77 9.07 -8.82
C ALA A 421 -12.59 8.20 -8.34
N MET A 422 -11.90 7.51 -9.24
CA MET A 422 -10.68 6.75 -8.97
C MET A 422 -9.43 7.62 -8.83
N ARG A 423 -9.48 8.90 -9.21
CA ARG A 423 -8.31 9.80 -9.33
C ARG A 423 -7.27 9.26 -10.30
N LYS A 424 -7.75 8.78 -11.46
CA LYS A 424 -6.93 8.23 -12.55
C LYS A 424 -6.95 9.16 -13.77
N PRO A 425 -5.95 9.07 -14.66
CA PRO A 425 -5.96 9.79 -15.92
C PRO A 425 -7.07 9.30 -16.85
N THR A 426 -7.37 10.08 -17.90
CA THR A 426 -8.36 9.70 -18.91
C THR A 426 -7.97 8.42 -19.64
N TYR A 427 -8.96 7.66 -20.10
CA TYR A 427 -8.71 6.45 -20.90
C TYR A 427 -8.05 6.77 -22.26
N ARG A 428 -8.26 7.97 -22.77
CA ARG A 428 -7.58 8.45 -23.97
C ARG A 428 -6.05 8.39 -23.83
N LEU A 429 -5.52 8.72 -22.66
CA LEU A 429 -4.08 8.64 -22.41
C LEU A 429 -3.56 7.18 -22.46
N PHE A 430 -4.37 6.21 -22.02
CA PHE A 430 -4.05 4.80 -22.21
C PHE A 430 -4.08 4.39 -23.69
N CYS A 431 -5.04 4.88 -24.47
CA CYS A 431 -5.08 4.63 -25.91
C CYS A 431 -3.82 5.14 -26.62
N LEU A 432 -3.34 6.32 -26.23
CA LEU A 432 -2.07 6.87 -26.74
C LEU A 432 -0.88 5.99 -26.33
N LEU A 433 -0.82 5.57 -25.06
CA LEU A 433 0.21 4.62 -24.62
C LEU A 433 0.23 3.36 -25.49
N LYS A 434 -0.97 2.80 -25.76
CA LYS A 434 -1.09 1.60 -26.60
C LYS A 434 -0.55 1.82 -28.00
N GLN A 435 -0.89 2.94 -28.62
CA GLN A 435 -0.40 3.30 -29.97
C GLN A 435 1.13 3.38 -29.99
N LEU A 436 1.74 4.05 -29.01
CA LEU A 436 3.19 4.17 -28.89
C LEU A 436 3.86 2.82 -28.60
N PHE A 437 3.24 2.01 -27.74
CA PHE A 437 3.69 0.66 -27.44
C PHE A 437 3.70 -0.23 -28.69
N ASP A 438 2.61 -0.25 -29.45
CA ASP A 438 2.47 -1.04 -30.67
C ASP A 438 3.45 -0.57 -31.76
N ALA A 439 3.64 0.75 -31.89
CA ALA A 439 4.60 1.34 -32.82
C ALA A 439 6.03 0.90 -32.49
N GLN A 440 6.45 1.03 -31.23
CA GLN A 440 7.79 0.63 -30.77
C GLN A 440 8.03 -0.89 -30.95
N ASN A 441 7.03 -1.72 -30.63
CA ASN A 441 7.12 -3.18 -30.83
C ASN A 441 7.34 -3.53 -32.31
N ARG A 442 6.65 -2.84 -33.24
CA ARG A 442 6.84 -3.07 -34.69
C ARG A 442 8.22 -2.61 -35.15
N THR A 443 8.62 -1.41 -34.76
CA THR A 443 9.90 -0.82 -35.18
C THR A 443 11.09 -1.66 -34.72
N GLU A 444 11.02 -2.24 -33.51
CA GLU A 444 12.12 -2.99 -32.92
C GLU A 444 11.92 -4.51 -32.98
N ASN A 445 10.89 -4.99 -33.69
CA ASN A 445 10.54 -6.40 -33.79
C ASN A 445 10.41 -7.10 -32.42
N LEU A 446 9.83 -6.38 -31.43
CA LEU A 446 9.57 -6.93 -30.09
C LEU A 446 8.24 -7.70 -30.13
N ARG A 447 8.19 -8.85 -29.44
CA ARG A 447 6.98 -9.69 -29.31
C ARG A 447 6.36 -9.52 -27.93
N GLN A 448 6.07 -8.29 -27.54
CA GLN A 448 5.55 -7.97 -26.22
C GLN A 448 4.05 -7.72 -26.26
N GLN A 449 3.39 -7.91 -25.11
CA GLN A 449 1.96 -7.68 -24.92
C GLN A 449 1.75 -6.58 -23.86
N LEU A 450 0.83 -5.67 -24.14
CA LEU A 450 0.32 -4.72 -23.16
C LEU A 450 -0.85 -5.34 -22.41
N ILE A 451 -0.74 -5.46 -21.09
CA ILE A 451 -1.74 -6.11 -20.23
C ILE A 451 -2.44 -5.06 -19.38
N PRO A 452 -3.64 -4.63 -19.75
CA PRO A 452 -4.39 -3.65 -18.97
C PRO A 452 -5.08 -4.29 -17.76
N TYR A 453 -5.04 -3.57 -16.62
CA TYR A 453 -5.82 -3.88 -15.42
C TYR A 453 -7.10 -3.06 -15.39
N PHE A 454 -8.23 -3.71 -15.05
CA PHE A 454 -9.52 -3.06 -14.88
C PHE A 454 -10.18 -3.44 -13.56
N ILE A 455 -10.96 -2.51 -13.02
CA ILE A 455 -11.70 -2.66 -11.76
C ILE A 455 -13.19 -2.43 -12.03
N SER A 456 -14.03 -3.41 -11.68
CA SER A 456 -15.48 -3.25 -11.64
C SER A 456 -15.96 -2.86 -10.24
N SER A 457 -17.21 -2.45 -10.13
CA SER A 457 -17.90 -2.21 -8.86
C SER A 457 -17.26 -1.11 -7.98
N HIS A 458 -16.40 -0.27 -8.55
CA HIS A 458 -15.92 0.93 -7.87
C HIS A 458 -17.09 1.91 -7.67
N PRO A 459 -17.14 2.70 -6.58
CA PRO A 459 -18.08 3.82 -6.49
C PRO A 459 -18.07 4.68 -7.77
N ALA A 460 -19.25 5.10 -8.22
CA ALA A 460 -19.57 5.71 -9.51
C ALA A 460 -19.71 4.73 -10.70
N CYS A 461 -19.27 3.48 -10.60
CA CYS A 461 -19.37 2.53 -11.71
C CYS A 461 -20.77 1.91 -11.78
N THR A 462 -21.55 2.25 -12.82
CA THR A 462 -22.88 1.67 -13.12
C THR A 462 -22.75 0.46 -14.04
N ASN A 463 -23.86 -0.26 -14.24
CA ASN A 463 -23.89 -1.35 -15.23
C ASN A 463 -23.68 -0.83 -16.66
N ASP A 464 -24.21 0.35 -17.00
CA ASP A 464 -24.04 0.96 -18.33
C ASP A 464 -22.60 1.35 -18.59
N HIS A 465 -21.88 1.83 -17.56
CA HIS A 465 -20.43 2.06 -17.63
C HIS A 465 -19.68 0.77 -17.97
N MET A 466 -20.04 -0.34 -17.33
CA MET A 466 -19.40 -1.64 -17.59
C MET A 466 -19.74 -2.19 -18.98
N GLN A 467 -20.94 -1.95 -19.47
CA GLN A 467 -21.31 -2.37 -20.83
C GLN A 467 -20.48 -1.59 -21.87
N ARG A 468 -20.36 -0.25 -21.71
CA ARG A 468 -19.50 0.56 -22.60
C ARG A 468 -18.04 0.14 -22.53
N LEU A 469 -17.53 -0.22 -21.33
CA LEU A 469 -16.18 -0.79 -21.19
C LEU A 469 -16.05 -2.10 -21.98
N ALA A 470 -17.01 -3.00 -21.86
CA ALA A 470 -17.01 -4.27 -22.61
C ALA A 470 -17.00 -4.05 -24.13
N ASP A 471 -17.85 -3.15 -24.62
CA ASP A 471 -17.93 -2.84 -26.04
C ASP A 471 -16.65 -2.20 -26.58
N LEU A 472 -16.04 -1.29 -25.80
CA LEU A 472 -14.79 -0.64 -26.18
C LEU A 472 -13.61 -1.61 -26.17
N THR A 473 -13.49 -2.47 -25.15
CA THR A 473 -12.42 -3.47 -25.07
C THR A 473 -12.58 -4.56 -26.14
N ARG A 474 -13.83 -4.91 -26.52
CA ARG A 474 -14.12 -5.78 -27.65
C ARG A 474 -13.63 -5.16 -28.97
N LYS A 475 -13.96 -3.88 -29.23
CA LYS A 475 -13.50 -3.16 -30.43
C LYS A 475 -11.98 -3.06 -30.52
N GLN A 476 -11.29 -2.99 -29.37
CA GLN A 476 -9.83 -2.94 -29.28
C GLN A 476 -9.16 -4.32 -29.28
N GLY A 477 -9.92 -5.40 -29.32
CA GLY A 477 -9.42 -6.78 -29.33
C GLY A 477 -8.81 -7.26 -28.01
N PHE A 478 -9.11 -6.59 -26.88
CA PHE A 478 -8.62 -7.02 -25.57
C PHE A 478 -9.48 -8.16 -25.01
N ARG A 479 -8.88 -9.35 -24.86
CA ARG A 479 -9.41 -10.40 -23.98
C ARG A 479 -8.85 -10.14 -22.59
N LEU A 480 -9.67 -9.62 -21.69
CA LEU A 480 -9.22 -9.14 -20.38
C LEU A 480 -8.85 -10.32 -19.47
N GLU A 481 -7.64 -10.31 -18.93
CA GLU A 481 -7.13 -11.32 -18.02
C GLU A 481 -6.96 -10.76 -16.59
N GLN A 482 -6.59 -9.49 -16.49
CA GLN A 482 -6.29 -8.82 -15.23
C GLN A 482 -7.45 -7.92 -14.84
N VAL A 483 -8.44 -8.52 -14.21
CA VAL A 483 -9.67 -7.86 -13.77
C VAL A 483 -9.96 -8.19 -12.32
N GLN A 484 -10.52 -7.23 -11.59
CA GLN A 484 -10.95 -7.46 -10.21
C GLN A 484 -12.16 -6.61 -9.86
N ASP A 485 -12.95 -7.09 -8.92
CA ASP A 485 -13.98 -6.28 -8.30
C ASP A 485 -13.35 -5.39 -7.22
N PHE A 486 -13.84 -4.17 -7.10
CA PHE A 486 -13.43 -3.27 -6.04
C PHE A 486 -13.72 -3.89 -4.67
N THR A 487 -12.69 -3.95 -3.83
CA THR A 487 -12.80 -4.34 -2.43
C THR A 487 -12.56 -3.11 -1.55
N PRO A 488 -13.58 -2.64 -0.83
CA PRO A 488 -13.39 -1.54 0.11
C PRO A 488 -12.32 -1.87 1.14
N THR A 489 -11.30 -1.03 1.21
CA THR A 489 -10.20 -1.18 2.15
C THR A 489 -10.19 0.01 3.11
N PRO A 490 -10.05 -0.18 4.44
CA PRO A 490 -10.09 0.91 5.40
C PRO A 490 -9.17 2.08 5.03
N MET A 491 -9.53 3.30 5.43
CA MET A 491 -8.77 4.54 5.19
C MET A 491 -8.56 4.91 3.71
N THR A 492 -9.40 4.45 2.79
CA THR A 492 -9.38 4.90 1.40
C THR A 492 -10.61 5.73 1.07
N LEU A 493 -10.46 6.73 0.21
CA LEU A 493 -11.59 7.56 -0.25
C LEU A 493 -12.69 6.68 -0.86
N SER A 494 -12.31 5.69 -1.66
CA SER A 494 -13.27 4.78 -2.30
C SER A 494 -14.08 3.98 -1.28
N SER A 495 -13.50 3.59 -0.14
CA SER A 495 -14.26 2.92 0.93
C SER A 495 -15.24 3.86 1.62
N VAL A 496 -14.86 5.12 1.81
CA VAL A 496 -15.77 6.14 2.36
C VAL A 496 -16.94 6.38 1.41
N MET A 497 -16.65 6.57 0.11
CA MET A 497 -17.70 6.69 -0.92
C MET A 497 -18.59 5.44 -0.97
N TYR A 498 -18.00 4.26 -0.87
CA TYR A 498 -18.73 2.99 -0.86
C TYR A 498 -19.71 2.90 0.32
N TYR A 499 -19.26 3.21 1.53
CA TYR A 499 -20.09 3.16 2.72
C TYR A 499 -21.16 4.26 2.75
N THR A 500 -20.76 5.49 2.48
CA THR A 500 -21.64 6.66 2.62
C THR A 500 -22.59 6.84 1.44
N GLY A 501 -22.17 6.46 0.23
CA GLY A 501 -22.89 6.79 -1.02
C GLY A 501 -22.74 8.26 -1.41
N ILE A 502 -21.74 8.97 -0.87
CA ILE A 502 -21.48 10.39 -1.08
C ILE A 502 -20.01 10.59 -1.41
N ASN A 503 -19.68 11.47 -2.34
CA ASN A 503 -18.32 11.97 -2.50
C ASN A 503 -18.02 12.98 -1.37
N PRO A 504 -17.05 12.72 -0.47
CA PRO A 504 -16.76 13.61 0.66
C PRO A 504 -16.36 15.04 0.26
N TYR A 505 -15.80 15.22 -0.94
CA TYR A 505 -15.31 16.51 -1.43
C TYR A 505 -16.37 17.34 -2.17
N THR A 506 -17.13 16.70 -3.08
CA THR A 506 -18.20 17.40 -3.85
C THR A 506 -19.54 17.40 -3.14
N LYS A 507 -19.72 16.54 -2.11
CA LYS A 507 -20.99 16.30 -1.39
C LYS A 507 -22.09 15.68 -2.26
N GLU A 508 -21.79 15.31 -3.49
CA GLU A 508 -22.74 14.69 -4.43
C GLU A 508 -22.98 13.22 -4.08
N LYS A 509 -24.19 12.76 -4.33
CA LYS A 509 -24.54 11.34 -4.25
C LYS A 509 -23.77 10.57 -5.34
N ILE A 510 -23.28 9.40 -5.00
CA ILE A 510 -22.54 8.53 -5.90
C ILE A 510 -23.18 7.14 -5.94
N TYR A 511 -23.26 6.56 -7.14
CA TYR A 511 -23.76 5.20 -7.28
C TYR A 511 -22.79 4.19 -6.66
N VAL A 512 -23.34 3.17 -6.00
CA VAL A 512 -22.55 2.09 -5.40
C VAL A 512 -23.24 0.74 -5.65
N ALA A 513 -22.55 -0.19 -6.27
CA ALA A 513 -22.99 -1.58 -6.41
C ALA A 513 -22.83 -2.31 -5.05
N ARG A 514 -23.94 -2.50 -4.33
CA ARG A 514 -23.92 -3.06 -2.96
C ARG A 514 -24.20 -4.55 -2.93
N THR A 515 -25.13 -5.03 -3.77
CA THR A 515 -25.51 -6.44 -3.75
C THR A 515 -24.53 -7.30 -4.54
N LYS A 516 -24.48 -8.58 -4.20
CA LYS A 516 -23.68 -9.57 -4.90
C LYS A 516 -24.07 -9.67 -6.38
N GLU A 517 -25.36 -9.61 -6.68
CA GLU A 517 -25.91 -9.65 -8.03
C GLU A 517 -25.43 -8.47 -8.86
N GLN A 518 -25.47 -7.24 -8.30
CA GLN A 518 -24.97 -6.04 -8.97
C GLN A 518 -23.48 -6.18 -9.31
N LYS A 519 -22.66 -6.64 -8.35
CA LYS A 519 -21.21 -6.83 -8.56
C LYS A 519 -20.92 -7.91 -9.60
N LEU A 520 -21.61 -9.04 -9.51
CA LEU A 520 -21.44 -10.11 -10.51
C LEU A 520 -21.88 -9.68 -11.91
N LYS A 521 -22.98 -8.92 -12.01
CA LYS A 521 -23.41 -8.36 -13.29
C LYS A 521 -22.34 -7.46 -13.91
N GLN A 522 -21.71 -6.61 -13.11
CA GLN A 522 -20.60 -5.76 -13.57
C GLN A 522 -19.36 -6.59 -13.94
N ASN A 523 -18.96 -7.53 -13.09
CA ASN A 523 -17.80 -8.37 -13.34
C ASN A 523 -17.93 -9.19 -14.63
N ASN A 524 -19.13 -9.72 -14.93
CA ASN A 524 -19.39 -10.51 -16.12
C ASN A 524 -19.19 -9.72 -17.42
N CYS A 525 -19.27 -8.40 -17.40
CA CYS A 525 -18.98 -7.57 -18.57
C CYS A 525 -17.53 -7.68 -19.05
N PHE A 526 -16.59 -7.99 -18.15
CA PHE A 526 -15.20 -8.23 -18.55
C PHE A 526 -15.02 -9.45 -19.46
N PHE A 527 -15.89 -10.45 -19.32
CA PHE A 527 -15.76 -11.74 -19.96
C PHE A 527 -16.71 -11.90 -21.15
N TRP A 528 -16.92 -10.83 -21.91
CA TRP A 528 -17.80 -10.80 -23.08
C TRP A 528 -17.49 -11.91 -24.09
N TYR A 529 -16.21 -12.30 -24.20
CA TYR A 529 -15.73 -13.35 -25.08
C TYR A 529 -16.01 -14.79 -24.61
N LYS A 530 -16.48 -14.99 -23.37
CA LYS A 530 -16.87 -16.30 -22.84
C LYS A 530 -18.34 -16.64 -23.06
N LYS A 531 -19.14 -15.71 -23.59
CA LYS A 531 -20.57 -15.92 -23.85
C LYS A 531 -20.86 -16.52 -25.23
N GLU A 532 -19.81 -16.83 -25.98
CA GLU A 532 -19.92 -17.46 -27.31
C GLU A 532 -19.77 -18.96 -27.29
N PHE A 533 -20.04 -19.62 -26.13
CA PHE A 533 -20.11 -21.07 -25.97
C PHE A 533 -21.42 -21.52 -25.34
#